data_3bd489e63d22fee62e275cb00330a2c7
#
_entry.id   3bd489e63d22fee62e275cb00330a2c7
#
_cell.length_a   1.000
_cell.length_b   1.000
_cell.length_c   1.000
_cell.angle_alpha   90.00
_cell.angle_beta   90.00
_cell.angle_gamma   90.00
#
_symmetry.space_group_name_H-M   'P 1'
#
loop_
_entity.id
_entity.type
_entity.pdbx_description
1 polymer ?
#
loop_
_entity_poly.entity_id
_entity_poly.type
_entity_poly.pdbx_seq_one_letter_code
_entity_poly.pdbx_strand_id
1 'polypeptide(L)'
;RGYLHSADIQITLPNGLVVKGVEASDDFFSAVDLVMAKIERQLRRYKDRIRDHKPQSGPQRSLTHRVFSADGHGPTTEKPAPREATSDRPAAAAPAPMAKPQVIKEDKFIAEPMSVDEALMRMNLLHESFLCFNNIETHQINVVYRRDDGTYGLIETTH
;
A
#
# COMPACT_ATOMS: atom_id res chain seq x y z
N ARG A 1 -17.96 -28.31 7.96
CA ARG A 1 -17.01 -27.22 7.66
C ARG A 1 -17.82 -26.12 7.00
N GLY A 2 -18.08 -25.02 7.72
CA GLY A 2 -18.80 -23.87 7.15
C GLY A 2 -17.91 -23.18 6.10
N TYR A 3 -18.51 -22.75 4.99
CA TYR A 3 -17.86 -21.90 4.02
C TYR A 3 -17.92 -20.46 4.53
N LEU A 4 -16.78 -19.77 4.57
CA LEU A 4 -16.71 -18.33 4.87
C LEU A 4 -16.82 -17.56 3.56
N HIS A 5 -17.79 -16.66 3.50
CA HIS A 5 -17.96 -15.72 2.41
C HIS A 5 -17.21 -14.43 2.76
N SER A 6 -16.33 -13.97 1.89
CA SER A 6 -15.60 -12.71 2.05
C SER A 6 -16.15 -11.67 1.08
N ALA A 7 -16.46 -10.48 1.62
CA ALA A 7 -16.84 -9.32 0.83
C ALA A 7 -15.69 -8.30 0.87
N ASP A 8 -15.25 -7.86 -0.32
CA ASP A 8 -14.27 -6.78 -0.52
C ASP A 8 -14.97 -5.63 -1.25
N ILE A 9 -15.13 -4.51 -0.58
CA ILE A 9 -15.81 -3.34 -1.15
C ILE A 9 -14.84 -2.16 -1.16
N GLN A 10 -14.73 -1.54 -2.33
CA GLN A 10 -13.95 -0.34 -2.54
C GLN A 10 -14.87 0.80 -3.00
N ILE A 11 -14.81 1.94 -2.31
CA ILE A 11 -15.57 3.15 -2.64
C ILE A 11 -14.60 4.27 -2.96
N THR A 12 -14.74 4.87 -4.15
CA THR A 12 -13.98 6.07 -4.53
C THR A 12 -14.84 7.31 -4.31
N LEU A 13 -14.36 8.21 -3.47
CA LEU A 13 -15.04 9.48 -3.19
C LEU A 13 -14.69 10.53 -4.25
N PRO A 14 -15.54 11.58 -4.43
CA PRO A 14 -15.30 12.64 -5.43
C PRO A 14 -13.98 13.40 -5.25
N ASN A 15 -13.43 13.43 -4.05
CA ASN A 15 -12.13 14.03 -3.73
C ASN A 15 -10.92 13.12 -4.05
N GLY A 16 -11.15 11.99 -4.72
CA GLY A 16 -10.12 11.02 -5.07
C GLY A 16 -9.75 10.05 -3.95
N LEU A 17 -10.31 10.21 -2.75
CA LEU A 17 -10.08 9.27 -1.65
C LEU A 17 -10.74 7.92 -1.94
N VAL A 18 -9.98 6.86 -1.82
CA VAL A 18 -10.46 5.49 -1.97
C VAL A 18 -10.59 4.87 -0.57
N VAL A 19 -11.76 4.36 -0.24
CA VAL A 19 -12.04 3.66 1.02
C VAL A 19 -12.26 2.19 0.72
N LYS A 20 -11.56 1.31 1.43
CA LYS A 20 -11.68 -0.14 1.28
C LYS A 20 -12.18 -0.76 2.57
N GLY A 21 -13.01 -1.79 2.44
CA GLY A 21 -13.43 -2.64 3.55
C GLY A 21 -13.44 -4.09 3.12
N VAL A 22 -12.90 -4.96 3.98
CA VAL A 22 -12.94 -6.42 3.79
C VAL A 22 -13.46 -7.03 5.07
N GLU A 23 -14.48 -7.87 4.96
CA GLU A 23 -15.03 -8.66 6.06
C GLU A 23 -15.45 -10.03 5.55
N ALA A 24 -15.49 -11.00 6.46
CA ALA A 24 -15.91 -12.36 6.16
C ALA A 24 -17.00 -12.80 7.14
N SER A 25 -17.97 -13.56 6.63
CA SER A 25 -19.06 -14.14 7.41
C SER A 25 -19.44 -15.52 6.85
N ASP A 26 -20.17 -16.29 7.60
CA ASP A 26 -20.79 -17.56 7.18
C ASP A 26 -21.96 -17.36 6.21
N ASP A 27 -22.52 -16.14 6.13
CA ASP A 27 -23.53 -15.73 5.17
C ASP A 27 -23.05 -14.53 4.34
N PHE A 28 -23.31 -14.61 3.00
CA PHE A 28 -22.87 -13.58 2.06
C PHE A 28 -23.45 -12.20 2.35
N PHE A 29 -24.75 -12.12 2.62
CA PHE A 29 -25.39 -10.82 2.90
C PHE A 29 -24.89 -10.23 4.21
N SER A 30 -24.67 -11.06 5.22
CA SER A 30 -24.06 -10.64 6.48
C SER A 30 -22.63 -10.10 6.28
N ALA A 31 -21.82 -10.71 5.41
CA ALA A 31 -20.49 -10.21 5.09
C ALA A 31 -20.55 -8.82 4.45
N VAL A 32 -21.50 -8.58 3.53
CA VAL A 32 -21.71 -7.28 2.89
C VAL A 32 -22.14 -6.23 3.91
N ASP A 33 -23.09 -6.54 4.79
CA ASP A 33 -23.57 -5.62 5.82
C ASP A 33 -22.45 -5.23 6.79
N LEU A 34 -21.60 -6.17 7.18
CA LEU A 34 -20.45 -5.92 8.05
C LEU A 34 -19.44 -4.98 7.38
N VAL A 35 -19.13 -5.18 6.09
CA VAL A 35 -18.24 -4.29 5.34
C VAL A 35 -18.83 -2.90 5.25
N MET A 36 -20.12 -2.77 4.91
CA MET A 36 -20.77 -1.46 4.81
C MET A 36 -20.77 -0.71 6.13
N ALA A 37 -21.10 -1.39 7.23
CA ALA A 37 -21.05 -0.79 8.58
C ALA A 37 -19.63 -0.34 8.96
N LYS A 38 -18.61 -1.10 8.57
CA LYS A 38 -17.20 -0.74 8.78
C LYS A 38 -16.81 0.51 8.00
N ILE A 39 -17.14 0.56 6.70
CA ILE A 39 -16.87 1.70 5.82
C ILE A 39 -17.58 2.95 6.33
N GLU A 40 -18.86 2.84 6.69
CA GLU A 40 -19.62 3.97 7.24
C GLU A 40 -18.97 4.55 8.50
N ARG A 41 -18.56 3.68 9.43
CA ARG A 41 -17.89 4.09 10.67
C ARG A 41 -16.55 4.80 10.38
N GLN A 42 -15.78 4.30 9.42
CA GLN A 42 -14.51 4.91 9.01
C GLN A 42 -14.75 6.29 8.37
N LEU A 43 -15.72 6.41 7.44
CA LEU A 43 -16.06 7.66 6.79
C LEU A 43 -16.57 8.72 7.79
N ARG A 44 -17.38 8.31 8.78
CA ARG A 44 -17.87 9.20 9.82
C ARG A 44 -16.70 9.78 10.64
N ARG A 45 -15.78 8.93 11.09
CA ARG A 45 -14.57 9.36 11.82
C ARG A 45 -13.70 10.30 10.97
N TYR A 46 -13.54 10.00 9.68
CA TYR A 46 -12.78 10.84 8.75
C TYR A 46 -13.43 12.21 8.59
N LYS A 47 -14.75 12.25 8.38
CA LYS A 47 -15.51 13.50 8.27
C LYS A 47 -15.40 14.36 9.54
N ASP A 48 -15.54 13.76 10.70
CA ASP A 48 -15.47 14.48 11.97
C ASP A 48 -14.09 15.14 12.15
N ARG A 49 -13.02 14.42 11.83
CA ARG A 49 -11.66 14.97 11.94
C ARG A 49 -11.31 16.03 10.91
N ILE A 50 -11.73 15.88 9.64
CA ILE A 50 -11.52 16.92 8.61
C ILE A 50 -12.24 18.22 9.01
N ARG A 51 -13.39 18.10 9.65
CA ARG A 51 -14.15 19.27 10.13
C ARG A 51 -13.40 20.02 11.22
N ASP A 52 -12.66 19.33 12.05
CA ASP A 52 -11.88 19.91 13.15
C ASP A 52 -10.50 20.40 12.70
N HIS A 53 -9.97 19.88 11.61
CA HIS A 53 -8.69 20.28 11.03
C HIS A 53 -8.93 21.13 9.77
N LYS A 54 -8.64 22.43 9.86
CA LYS A 54 -8.53 23.30 8.67
C LYS A 54 -7.44 22.71 7.77
N PRO A 55 -7.69 22.54 6.43
CA PRO A 55 -6.64 22.12 5.52
C PRO A 55 -5.51 23.14 5.56
N GLN A 56 -4.39 22.76 6.16
CA GLN A 56 -3.20 23.58 6.14
C GLN A 56 -2.53 23.37 4.78
N SER A 57 -2.45 24.48 4.02
CA SER A 57 -1.75 24.50 2.74
C SER A 57 -0.25 24.42 3.02
N GLY A 58 0.33 23.26 2.82
CA GLY A 58 1.78 23.05 2.83
C GLY A 58 2.29 22.77 1.41
N PRO A 59 3.60 22.88 1.15
CA PRO A 59 4.18 22.55 -0.13
C PRO A 59 4.00 21.04 -0.41
N GLN A 60 3.46 20.72 -1.57
CA GLN A 60 3.41 19.33 -2.07
C GLN A 60 4.83 18.93 -2.50
N ARG A 61 5.27 17.74 -2.11
CA ARG A 61 6.55 17.18 -2.53
C ARG A 61 6.33 15.93 -3.39
N SER A 62 6.96 15.91 -4.55
CA SER A 62 6.95 14.73 -5.43
C SER A 62 8.01 13.74 -4.98
N LEU A 63 7.61 12.48 -4.81
CA LEU A 63 8.48 11.35 -4.45
C LEU A 63 8.49 10.33 -5.58
N THR A 64 9.62 9.68 -5.79
CA THR A 64 9.75 8.56 -6.73
C THR A 64 9.65 7.24 -5.98
N HIS A 65 8.70 6.41 -6.37
CA HIS A 65 8.52 5.06 -5.84
C HIS A 65 9.06 4.05 -6.86
N ARG A 66 9.98 3.20 -6.45
CA ARG A 66 10.53 2.12 -7.27
C ARG A 66 10.21 0.78 -6.67
N VAL A 67 9.66 -0.11 -7.48
CA VAL A 67 9.41 -1.50 -7.11
C VAL A 67 10.50 -2.36 -7.69
N PHE A 68 11.12 -3.21 -6.85
CA PHE A 68 12.17 -4.12 -7.24
C PHE A 68 11.66 -5.57 -7.21
N SER A 69 12.13 -6.39 -8.16
CA SER A 69 11.93 -7.84 -8.07
C SER A 69 12.85 -8.44 -7.02
N ALA A 70 12.29 -9.25 -6.11
CA ALA A 70 13.09 -10.01 -5.15
C ALA A 70 13.86 -11.16 -5.84
N ASP A 71 13.33 -11.69 -6.96
CA ASP A 71 13.82 -12.90 -7.63
C ASP A 71 14.66 -12.61 -8.88
N GLY A 72 14.97 -11.36 -9.18
CA GLY A 72 15.72 -10.97 -10.36
C GLY A 72 15.01 -11.24 -11.71
N HIS A 73 13.77 -11.72 -11.70
CA HIS A 73 12.95 -11.92 -12.89
C HIS A 73 12.03 -10.70 -13.05
N GLY A 74 12.46 -9.75 -13.86
CA GLY A 74 11.57 -8.73 -14.43
C GLY A 74 10.61 -9.37 -15.44
N PRO A 75 9.48 -8.71 -15.81
CA PRO A 75 8.62 -9.18 -16.89
C PRO A 75 9.42 -9.20 -18.19
N THR A 76 9.83 -10.40 -18.58
CA THR A 76 10.50 -10.62 -19.84
C THR A 76 9.48 -10.51 -20.97
N THR A 77 9.41 -9.35 -21.62
CA THR A 77 8.91 -9.26 -22.99
C THR A 77 10.03 -9.76 -23.94
N GLU A 78 10.34 -11.02 -23.90
CA GLU A 78 11.14 -11.67 -24.93
C GLU A 78 10.34 -12.76 -25.60
N LYS A 79 10.13 -12.54 -26.91
CA LYS A 79 9.66 -13.44 -27.94
C LYS A 79 10.50 -14.72 -27.91
N PRO A 80 9.90 -15.93 -27.95
CA PRO A 80 10.67 -17.16 -27.89
C PRO A 80 11.46 -17.36 -29.19
N ALA A 81 12.77 -17.33 -29.09
CA ALA A 81 13.67 -17.84 -30.15
C ALA A 81 13.88 -19.36 -29.94
N PRO A 82 14.02 -20.15 -31.02
CA PRO A 82 14.07 -21.62 -30.97
C PRO A 82 15.33 -22.10 -30.24
N ARG A 83 15.13 -22.97 -29.24
CA ARG A 83 16.26 -23.67 -28.61
C ARG A 83 16.68 -24.86 -29.44
N GLU A 84 17.90 -24.83 -29.94
CA GLU A 84 18.61 -26.02 -30.39
C GLU A 84 19.16 -26.78 -29.15
N ALA A 85 18.90 -28.06 -29.15
CA ALA A 85 19.31 -29.00 -28.12
C ALA A 85 20.78 -29.45 -28.39
N THR A 86 21.64 -29.36 -27.36
CA THR A 86 22.80 -30.26 -27.21
C THR A 86 23.26 -30.41 -25.76
N SER A 87 23.06 -31.61 -25.29
CA SER A 87 23.97 -32.52 -24.55
C SER A 87 24.65 -32.15 -23.25
N ASP A 88 24.28 -32.97 -22.25
CA ASP A 88 25.11 -33.60 -21.21
C ASP A 88 26.30 -32.87 -20.56
N ARG A 89 26.16 -32.53 -19.28
CA ARG A 89 27.08 -32.98 -18.21
C ARG A 89 26.64 -32.47 -16.82
N PRO A 90 26.61 -33.29 -15.76
CA PRO A 90 26.35 -32.80 -14.40
C PRO A 90 27.64 -32.20 -13.84
N ALA A 91 27.66 -30.92 -13.60
CA ALA A 91 28.71 -30.24 -12.85
C ALA A 91 28.10 -29.61 -11.59
N ALA A 92 28.80 -29.87 -10.47
CA ALA A 92 28.54 -29.46 -9.10
C ALA A 92 27.92 -28.06 -8.96
N ALA A 93 26.91 -27.98 -8.10
CA ALA A 93 26.22 -26.74 -7.73
C ALA A 93 27.21 -25.77 -7.04
N ALA A 94 27.64 -24.78 -7.79
CA ALA A 94 28.16 -23.54 -7.24
C ALA A 94 26.94 -22.70 -6.77
N PRO A 95 27.01 -21.99 -5.63
CA PRO A 95 25.91 -21.11 -5.22
C PRO A 95 25.66 -20.09 -6.31
N ALA A 96 24.42 -20.03 -6.81
CA ALA A 96 24.01 -19.08 -7.82
C ALA A 96 24.32 -17.65 -7.33
N PRO A 97 24.93 -16.77 -8.17
CA PRO A 97 25.13 -15.40 -7.76
C PRO A 97 23.77 -14.77 -7.49
N MET A 98 23.61 -14.16 -6.31
CA MET A 98 22.39 -13.43 -5.94
C MET A 98 22.10 -12.43 -7.06
N ALA A 99 21.00 -12.63 -7.77
CA ALA A 99 20.57 -11.77 -8.85
C ALA A 99 20.37 -10.36 -8.28
N LYS A 100 20.97 -9.36 -8.91
CA LYS A 100 20.81 -7.97 -8.47
C LYS A 100 19.34 -7.58 -8.61
N PRO A 101 18.74 -6.93 -7.57
CA PRO A 101 17.36 -6.51 -7.63
C PRO A 101 17.14 -5.59 -8.84
N GLN A 102 16.19 -5.96 -9.69
CA GLN A 102 15.86 -5.21 -10.90
C GLN A 102 14.62 -4.35 -10.64
N VAL A 103 14.66 -3.08 -11.08
CA VAL A 103 13.51 -2.19 -11.02
C VAL A 103 12.45 -2.69 -12.00
N ILE A 104 11.26 -3.06 -11.47
CA ILE A 104 10.12 -3.52 -12.28
C ILE A 104 9.22 -2.34 -12.64
N LYS A 105 9.04 -1.41 -11.71
CA LYS A 105 8.11 -0.31 -11.84
C LYS A 105 8.67 0.93 -11.16
N GLU A 106 8.48 2.08 -11.80
CA GLU A 106 8.77 3.39 -11.23
C GLU A 106 7.52 4.27 -11.35
N ASP A 107 7.01 4.74 -10.23
CA ASP A 107 5.87 5.64 -10.14
C ASP A 107 6.27 6.92 -9.40
N LYS A 108 5.60 8.02 -9.75
CA LYS A 108 5.69 9.28 -8.99
C LYS A 108 4.41 9.46 -8.19
N PHE A 109 4.55 9.78 -6.92
CA PHE A 109 3.42 10.18 -6.10
C PHE A 109 3.70 11.48 -5.36
N ILE A 110 2.64 12.16 -4.98
CA ILE A 110 2.70 13.43 -4.29
C ILE A 110 2.51 13.17 -2.79
N ALA A 111 3.50 13.56 -1.99
CA ALA A 111 3.35 13.60 -0.55
C ALA A 111 2.53 14.83 -0.18
N GLU A 112 1.27 14.60 0.18
CA GLU A 112 0.35 15.66 0.59
C GLU A 112 0.69 16.18 1.99
N PRO A 113 0.49 17.48 2.24
CA PRO A 113 0.68 18.06 3.57
C PRO A 113 -0.46 17.62 4.48
N MET A 114 -0.11 16.99 5.62
CA MET A 114 -1.06 16.54 6.64
C MET A 114 -0.39 16.33 7.99
N SER A 115 -1.18 16.23 9.05
CA SER A 115 -0.70 15.86 10.38
C SER A 115 -0.45 14.34 10.48
N VAL A 116 0.30 13.91 11.49
CA VAL A 116 0.53 12.49 11.78
C VAL A 116 -0.80 11.76 12.02
N ASP A 117 -1.72 12.37 12.76
CA ASP A 117 -3.03 11.81 13.05
C ASP A 117 -3.88 11.61 11.79
N GLU A 118 -3.83 12.57 10.87
CA GLU A 118 -4.54 12.48 9.59
C GLU A 118 -3.92 11.39 8.70
N ALA A 119 -2.58 11.30 8.67
CA ALA A 119 -1.87 10.27 7.93
C ALA A 119 -2.21 8.85 8.43
N LEU A 120 -2.24 8.65 9.74
CA LEU A 120 -2.65 7.38 10.36
C LEU A 120 -4.08 7.01 9.99
N MET A 121 -4.99 7.97 10.04
CA MET A 121 -6.38 7.74 9.71
C MET A 121 -6.54 7.41 8.21
N ARG A 122 -5.88 8.18 7.34
CA ARG A 122 -5.90 7.95 5.89
C ARG A 122 -5.34 6.58 5.52
N MET A 123 -4.21 6.18 6.11
CA MET A 123 -3.64 4.85 5.94
C MET A 123 -4.61 3.74 6.34
N ASN A 124 -5.36 3.92 7.44
CA ASN A 124 -6.37 2.97 7.87
C ASN A 124 -7.58 2.91 6.92
N LEU A 125 -8.03 4.04 6.39
CA LEU A 125 -9.11 4.10 5.41
C LEU A 125 -8.76 3.41 4.11
N LEU A 126 -7.53 3.61 3.64
CA LEU A 126 -7.03 3.03 2.40
C LEU A 126 -6.63 1.55 2.55
N HIS A 127 -6.60 1.03 3.80
CA HIS A 127 -6.02 -0.28 4.12
C HIS A 127 -4.58 -0.45 3.63
N GLU A 128 -3.84 0.66 3.60
CA GLU A 128 -2.43 0.65 3.20
C GLU A 128 -1.56 0.18 4.36
N SER A 129 -0.42 -0.43 4.03
CA SER A 129 0.57 -0.87 5.02
C SER A 129 1.43 0.28 5.52
N PHE A 130 1.61 1.31 4.68
CA PHE A 130 2.36 2.52 4.97
C PHE A 130 1.81 3.71 4.17
N LEU A 131 2.10 4.92 4.64
CA LEU A 131 1.79 6.17 3.96
C LEU A 131 2.94 7.17 4.13
N CYS A 132 3.43 7.72 3.00
CA CYS A 132 4.37 8.83 3.00
C CYS A 132 3.60 10.15 2.88
N PHE A 133 3.94 11.13 3.69
CA PHE A 133 3.28 12.43 3.71
C PHE A 133 4.26 13.55 4.05
N ASN A 134 3.89 14.79 3.77
CA ASN A 134 4.62 15.96 4.23
C ASN A 134 4.02 16.42 5.56
N ASN A 135 4.76 16.24 6.66
CA ASN A 135 4.29 16.64 7.97
C ASN A 135 4.16 18.17 8.06
N ILE A 136 2.97 18.65 8.40
CA ILE A 136 2.68 20.10 8.48
C ILE A 136 3.39 20.79 9.65
N GLU A 137 3.79 20.05 10.67
CA GLU A 137 4.47 20.59 11.84
C GLU A 137 5.97 20.77 11.60
N THR A 138 6.60 19.78 10.97
CA THR A 138 8.04 19.76 10.71
C THR A 138 8.42 20.20 9.29
N HIS A 139 7.45 20.27 8.37
CA HIS A 139 7.64 20.48 6.93
C HIS A 139 8.57 19.47 6.25
N GLN A 140 8.67 18.27 6.82
CA GLN A 140 9.53 17.19 6.36
C GLN A 140 8.70 16.01 5.89
N ILE A 141 9.31 15.16 5.04
CA ILE A 141 8.70 13.92 4.62
C ILE A 141 8.79 12.92 5.76
N ASN A 142 7.63 12.42 6.18
CA ASN A 142 7.49 11.40 7.20
C ASN A 142 6.79 10.18 6.60
N VAL A 143 6.98 9.02 7.24
CA VAL A 143 6.32 7.77 6.86
C VAL A 143 5.64 7.17 8.09
N VAL A 144 4.34 6.95 8.00
CA VAL A 144 3.62 6.10 8.97
C VAL A 144 3.47 4.71 8.38
N TYR A 145 3.57 3.68 9.21
CA TYR A 145 3.43 2.29 8.79
C TYR A 145 2.75 1.45 9.87
N ARG A 146 2.07 0.40 9.44
CA ARG A 146 1.44 -0.58 10.34
C ARG A 146 2.46 -1.66 10.70
N ARG A 147 2.53 -2.00 11.99
CA ARG A 147 3.33 -3.12 12.50
C ARG A 147 2.48 -4.38 12.58
N ASP A 148 3.12 -5.53 12.62
CA ASP A 148 2.47 -6.84 12.71
C ASP A 148 1.72 -7.03 14.05
N ASP A 149 2.14 -6.33 15.10
CA ASP A 149 1.48 -6.31 16.41
C ASP A 149 0.20 -5.44 16.46
N GLY A 150 -0.17 -4.83 15.33
CA GLY A 150 -1.35 -3.94 15.21
C GLY A 150 -1.09 -2.51 15.68
N THR A 151 0.10 -2.16 16.13
CA THR A 151 0.52 -0.79 16.42
C THR A 151 1.00 -0.07 15.17
N TYR A 152 1.30 1.22 15.30
CA TYR A 152 1.80 2.04 14.19
C TYR A 152 3.19 2.57 14.52
N GLY A 153 4.04 2.61 13.50
CA GLY A 153 5.34 3.26 13.56
C GLY A 153 5.34 4.56 12.76
N LEU A 154 6.13 5.52 13.21
CA LEU A 154 6.41 6.77 12.52
C LEU A 154 7.92 6.85 12.25
N ILE A 155 8.28 7.12 11.00
CA ILE A 155 9.65 7.41 10.59
C ILE A 155 9.72 8.89 10.24
N GLU A 156 10.57 9.62 10.93
CA GLU A 156 10.80 11.03 10.73
C GLU A 156 12.20 11.26 10.18
N THR A 157 12.35 12.23 9.27
CA THR A 157 13.67 12.67 8.85
C THR A 157 14.17 13.70 9.86
N THR A 158 15.30 13.42 10.49
CA THR A 158 16.01 14.37 11.35
C THR A 158 17.18 14.99 10.59
N HIS A 159 17.35 16.31 10.71
CA HIS A 159 18.52 17.03 10.22
C HIS A 159 19.54 17.18 11.31
#